data_7e258f0814d3f1579d91c2b1bbd759ae
#
_entry.id   7e258f0814d3f1579d91c2b1bbd759ae
#
_cell.length_a   1.000
_cell.length_b   1.000
_cell.length_c   1.000
_cell.angle_alpha   90.00
_cell.angle_beta   90.00
_cell.angle_gamma   90.00
#
_symmetry.space_group_name_H-M   'P 1'
#
loop_
_entity.id
_entity.type
_entity.pdbx_description
1 polymer ?
#
loop_
_entity_poly.entity_id
_entity_poly.type
_entity_poly.pdbx_seq_one_letter_code
_entity_poly.pdbx_strand_id
1 'polypeptide(L)'
;MKKQHIASTVLTIAALALTACGKKTTEEPAAASSAAPSAPASGVPLTTELPPELIEGTPQPMDVPNLVQALVKAPELLVPEGTTLLSAGKPVTSSEEYPMIGDLTYVTDGDKQAGEGYYVELSGGTQWVQIDLEKSAEVSAVWVWHFHSQKRAYHDVIIQVSDDAEFKTGVTTIYNNDYDDSSKLGKGSDNPYVESRFGLLVDAKGAKGRYVRLFSQGNTSNESNHYIEVEVFGKSL
;
A
#
# COMPACT_ATOMS: atom_id res chain seq x y z
N MET A 1 60.23 -20.80 2.13
CA MET A 1 61.42 -20.32 1.44
C MET A 1 61.06 -19.69 0.11
N LYS A 2 61.68 -18.53 -0.19
CA LYS A 2 61.58 -17.61 -1.36
C LYS A 2 60.33 -16.72 -1.33
N LYS A 3 60.38 -15.54 -0.93
CA LYS A 3 60.93 -14.15 -1.10
C LYS A 3 60.98 -13.68 -2.57
N GLN A 4 60.43 -12.46 -2.72
CA GLN A 4 60.86 -11.32 -3.55
C GLN A 4 60.00 -11.10 -4.83
N HIS A 5 59.69 -9.92 -5.36
CA HIS A 5 60.26 -8.55 -5.14
C HIS A 5 59.24 -7.47 -5.53
N ILE A 6 59.44 -6.33 -4.91
CA ILE A 6 58.90 -4.98 -5.13
C ILE A 6 59.41 -4.42 -6.47
N ALA A 7 58.59 -3.65 -7.19
CA ALA A 7 59.09 -2.61 -8.08
C ALA A 7 58.16 -1.40 -8.08
N SER A 8 58.64 -0.36 -7.45
CA SER A 8 58.12 1.00 -7.43
C SER A 8 58.66 1.71 -8.68
N THR A 9 57.81 2.44 -9.40
CA THR A 9 58.31 3.41 -10.39
C THR A 9 57.54 4.73 -10.24
N VAL A 10 58.30 5.67 -9.73
CA VAL A 10 57.98 7.12 -9.68
C VAL A 10 58.36 7.69 -11.06
N LEU A 11 57.55 8.51 -11.68
CA LEU A 11 57.99 9.44 -12.69
C LEU A 11 57.28 10.78 -12.58
N THR A 12 58.10 11.77 -12.68
CA THR A 12 58.04 13.17 -12.29
C THR A 12 57.46 14.06 -13.39
N ILE A 13 56.63 15.03 -12.99
CA ILE A 13 56.44 16.43 -13.37
C ILE A 13 56.85 16.89 -14.80
N ALA A 14 55.94 17.56 -15.47
CA ALA A 14 56.25 18.74 -16.27
C ALA A 14 55.03 19.68 -16.29
N ALA A 15 55.19 20.85 -15.66
CA ALA A 15 54.31 21.99 -15.72
C ALA A 15 54.54 22.75 -17.02
N LEU A 16 53.50 23.13 -17.73
CA LEU A 16 53.55 24.15 -18.78
C LEU A 16 52.41 25.15 -18.55
N ALA A 17 52.83 26.36 -18.13
CA ALA A 17 51.96 27.54 -18.03
C ALA A 17 51.82 28.16 -19.43
N LEU A 18 50.60 28.35 -19.89
CA LEU A 18 50.29 29.27 -20.99
C LEU A 18 49.19 30.23 -20.54
N THR A 19 49.59 31.46 -20.32
CA THR A 19 48.74 32.65 -20.19
C THR A 19 48.07 32.97 -21.54
N ALA A 20 46.75 32.99 -21.58
CA ALA A 20 46.01 33.67 -22.63
C ALA A 20 44.84 34.45 -22.02
N CYS A 21 44.96 35.75 -22.19
CA CYS A 21 43.97 36.77 -21.89
C CYS A 21 42.75 36.62 -22.82
N GLY A 22 41.51 36.73 -22.30
CA GLY A 22 40.39 36.87 -23.20
C GLY A 22 39.01 36.76 -22.58
N LYS A 23 38.38 37.90 -22.33
CA LYS A 23 36.95 38.19 -22.23
C LYS A 23 36.13 37.60 -21.09
N LYS A 24 35.82 38.46 -20.11
CA LYS A 24 34.65 38.37 -19.24
C LYS A 24 33.38 38.35 -20.10
N THR A 25 32.71 37.22 -20.12
CA THR A 25 31.28 37.17 -20.44
C THR A 25 30.56 37.05 -19.10
N THR A 26 29.77 38.06 -18.83
CA THR A 26 28.86 38.13 -17.68
C THR A 26 27.71 37.17 -17.97
N GLU A 27 27.71 36.00 -17.34
CA GLU A 27 26.52 35.14 -17.32
C GLU A 27 25.53 35.72 -16.29
N GLU A 28 24.41 36.16 -16.81
CA GLU A 28 23.22 36.54 -16.08
C GLU A 28 22.70 35.29 -15.31
N PRO A 29 22.38 35.36 -14.01
CA PRO A 29 21.83 34.23 -13.29
C PRO A 29 20.44 33.90 -13.85
N ALA A 30 20.30 32.69 -14.39
CA ALA A 30 19.02 32.14 -14.80
C ALA A 30 18.01 32.23 -13.65
N ALA A 31 16.94 32.97 -13.91
CA ALA A 31 15.83 33.10 -12.99
C ALA A 31 15.30 31.73 -12.60
N ALA A 32 15.35 31.43 -11.30
CA ALA A 32 14.67 30.27 -10.73
C ALA A 32 13.17 30.40 -11.08
N SER A 33 12.71 29.46 -11.91
CA SER A 33 11.29 29.29 -12.19
C SER A 33 10.60 28.94 -10.85
N SER A 34 9.96 29.95 -10.28
CA SER A 34 9.02 29.77 -9.18
C SER A 34 7.88 28.91 -9.70
N ALA A 35 7.88 27.61 -9.31
CA ALA A 35 6.71 26.77 -9.51
C ALA A 35 5.52 27.45 -8.83
N ALA A 36 4.53 27.82 -9.62
CA ALA A 36 3.27 28.34 -9.10
C ALA A 36 2.69 27.29 -8.12
N PRO A 37 2.09 27.71 -6.98
CA PRO A 37 1.40 26.78 -6.11
C PRO A 37 0.34 26.05 -6.93
N SER A 38 0.41 24.71 -6.95
CA SER A 38 -0.62 23.89 -7.56
C SER A 38 -1.97 24.26 -6.91
N ALA A 39 -2.96 24.55 -7.74
CA ALA A 39 -4.33 24.79 -7.28
C ALA A 39 -4.73 23.66 -6.32
N PRO A 40 -5.50 23.96 -5.25
CA PRO A 40 -5.98 22.92 -4.36
C PRO A 40 -6.74 21.89 -5.19
N ALA A 41 -6.41 20.60 -4.99
CA ALA A 41 -7.07 19.52 -5.70
C ALA A 41 -8.58 19.63 -5.47
N SER A 42 -9.33 19.95 -6.52
CA SER A 42 -10.78 20.00 -6.49
C SER A 42 -11.29 18.56 -6.40
N GLY A 43 -11.71 18.13 -5.22
CA GLY A 43 -12.25 16.81 -4.98
C GLY A 43 -13.43 16.88 -4.02
N VAL A 44 -14.18 15.80 -3.95
CA VAL A 44 -15.26 15.60 -2.96
C VAL A 44 -14.77 14.68 -1.85
N PRO A 45 -15.19 14.89 -0.59
CA PRO A 45 -14.85 13.98 0.49
C PRO A 45 -15.38 12.58 0.21
N LEU A 46 -14.52 11.56 0.31
CA LEU A 46 -14.93 10.18 0.28
C LEU A 46 -15.60 9.82 1.61
N THR A 47 -16.77 9.21 1.54
CA THR A 47 -17.53 8.77 2.71
C THR A 47 -18.00 7.35 2.54
N THR A 48 -18.08 6.61 3.64
CA THR A 48 -18.70 5.29 3.73
C THR A 48 -19.41 5.14 5.06
N GLU A 49 -20.32 4.19 5.16
CA GLU A 49 -20.92 3.80 6.43
C GLU A 49 -19.87 3.05 7.26
N LEU A 50 -19.69 3.49 8.51
CA LEU A 50 -18.72 2.88 9.43
C LEU A 50 -19.44 1.94 10.38
N PRO A 51 -18.86 0.77 10.72
CA PRO A 51 -19.45 -0.15 11.67
C PRO A 51 -19.47 0.46 13.08
N PRO A 52 -20.37 -0.03 13.96
CA PRO A 52 -20.30 0.31 15.37
C PRO A 52 -18.95 -0.13 15.96
N GLU A 53 -18.53 0.54 17.03
CA GLU A 53 -17.36 0.10 17.77
C GLU A 53 -17.68 -1.21 18.51
N LEU A 54 -16.89 -2.25 18.25
CA LEU A 54 -16.90 -3.48 19.00
C LEU A 54 -15.45 -3.75 19.43
N ILE A 55 -15.21 -3.84 20.74
CA ILE A 55 -13.89 -4.17 21.29
C ILE A 55 -14.04 -5.39 22.16
N GLU A 56 -13.34 -6.46 21.79
CA GLU A 56 -13.32 -7.74 22.48
C GLU A 56 -11.91 -8.04 23.00
N GLY A 57 -11.85 -8.78 24.09
CA GLY A 57 -10.58 -9.22 24.69
C GLY A 57 -9.78 -8.10 25.35
N THR A 58 -8.59 -8.45 25.82
CA THR A 58 -7.65 -7.53 26.44
C THR A 58 -6.55 -7.19 25.43
N PRO A 59 -6.32 -5.90 25.13
CA PRO A 59 -5.25 -5.50 24.22
C PRO A 59 -3.89 -6.03 24.70
N GLN A 60 -3.14 -6.64 23.79
CA GLN A 60 -1.78 -7.08 24.04
C GLN A 60 -0.79 -6.03 23.53
N PRO A 61 0.39 -5.90 24.15
CA PRO A 61 1.46 -5.08 23.61
C PRO A 61 1.86 -5.57 22.21
N MET A 62 2.06 -4.64 21.28
CA MET A 62 2.51 -4.93 19.92
C MET A 62 3.90 -4.33 19.73
N ASP A 63 4.88 -5.17 19.43
CA ASP A 63 6.25 -4.76 19.12
C ASP A 63 6.46 -4.77 17.61
N VAL A 64 5.92 -3.75 16.95
CA VAL A 64 6.00 -3.59 15.49
C VAL A 64 6.68 -2.24 15.21
N PRO A 65 7.78 -2.21 14.48
CA PRO A 65 8.46 -0.96 14.13
C PRO A 65 7.56 0.00 13.36
N ASN A 66 7.60 1.27 13.69
CA ASN A 66 6.83 2.36 13.05
C ASN A 66 5.30 2.17 13.08
N LEU A 67 4.79 1.41 14.05
CA LEU A 67 3.36 1.11 14.17
C LEU A 67 2.54 2.39 14.39
N VAL A 68 1.63 2.67 13.47
CA VAL A 68 0.63 3.72 13.62
C VAL A 68 -0.48 3.23 14.53
N GLN A 69 -0.77 4.00 15.58
CA GLN A 69 -1.83 3.66 16.52
C GLN A 69 -3.21 3.73 15.88
N ALA A 70 -4.18 3.00 16.45
CA ALA A 70 -5.55 3.01 15.99
C ALA A 70 -6.08 4.44 15.86
N LEU A 71 -6.78 4.71 14.76
CA LEU A 71 -7.40 6.01 14.52
C LEU A 71 -8.46 6.31 15.58
N VAL A 72 -8.55 7.57 15.97
CA VAL A 72 -9.58 8.07 16.90
C VAL A 72 -10.75 8.73 16.16
N LYS A 73 -10.59 8.98 14.87
CA LYS A 73 -11.64 9.48 13.96
C LYS A 73 -11.46 8.85 12.58
N ALA A 74 -12.52 8.87 11.78
CA ALA A 74 -12.46 8.39 10.39
C ALA A 74 -11.36 9.14 9.61
N PRO A 75 -10.60 8.43 8.76
CA PRO A 75 -9.67 9.07 7.84
C PRO A 75 -10.43 9.93 6.82
N GLU A 76 -9.77 10.95 6.30
CA GLU A 76 -10.34 11.86 5.31
C GLU A 76 -9.52 11.76 4.01
N LEU A 77 -10.20 11.61 2.87
CA LEU A 77 -9.59 11.63 1.55
C LEU A 77 -10.52 12.38 0.59
N LEU A 78 -9.94 13.26 -0.23
CA LEU A 78 -10.64 13.90 -1.34
C LEU A 78 -10.43 13.05 -2.59
N VAL A 79 -11.53 12.69 -3.25
CA VAL A 79 -11.52 11.91 -4.50
C VAL A 79 -12.15 12.71 -5.64
N PRO A 80 -11.85 12.39 -6.90
CA PRO A 80 -12.45 13.05 -8.06
C PRO A 80 -13.98 12.97 -8.02
N GLU A 81 -14.67 14.05 -8.40
CA GLU A 81 -16.11 14.07 -8.52
C GLU A 81 -16.62 12.93 -9.45
N GLY A 82 -17.68 12.26 -9.08
CA GLY A 82 -18.22 11.10 -9.79
C GLY A 82 -17.50 9.78 -9.48
N THR A 83 -16.63 9.74 -8.47
CA THR A 83 -16.12 8.49 -7.89
C THR A 83 -17.26 7.71 -7.25
N THR A 84 -17.34 6.41 -7.51
CA THR A 84 -18.38 5.51 -6.99
C THR A 84 -17.75 4.26 -6.37
N LEU A 85 -18.49 3.54 -5.53
CA LEU A 85 -18.12 2.23 -5.03
C LEU A 85 -18.21 1.22 -6.18
N LEU A 86 -17.10 0.55 -6.49
CA LEU A 86 -16.96 -0.39 -7.61
C LEU A 86 -17.00 -1.85 -7.18
N SER A 87 -16.62 -2.15 -5.91
CA SER A 87 -16.46 -3.51 -5.40
C SER A 87 -17.74 -4.15 -4.88
N ALA A 88 -18.82 -3.39 -4.64
CA ALA A 88 -20.03 -3.93 -4.01
C ALA A 88 -20.60 -5.16 -4.75
N GLY A 89 -20.64 -6.30 -4.04
CA GLY A 89 -21.10 -7.59 -4.55
C GLY A 89 -20.29 -8.17 -5.71
N LYS A 90 -19.04 -7.73 -5.89
CA LYS A 90 -18.15 -8.22 -6.93
C LYS A 90 -17.55 -9.58 -6.58
N PRO A 91 -17.21 -10.40 -7.60
CA PRO A 91 -16.58 -11.70 -7.38
C PRO A 91 -15.23 -11.55 -6.65
N VAL A 92 -15.01 -12.41 -5.67
CA VAL A 92 -13.77 -12.50 -4.91
C VAL A 92 -13.18 -13.89 -5.07
N THR A 93 -11.87 -13.94 -5.25
CA THR A 93 -11.06 -15.16 -5.19
C THR A 93 -9.96 -14.99 -4.15
N SER A 94 -9.34 -16.08 -3.72
CA SER A 94 -8.24 -16.03 -2.76
C SER A 94 -7.13 -17.02 -3.10
N SER A 95 -6.02 -16.92 -2.38
CA SER A 95 -4.91 -17.88 -2.44
C SER A 95 -5.32 -19.29 -2.01
N GLU A 96 -6.38 -19.42 -1.21
CA GLU A 96 -6.97 -20.66 -0.77
C GLU A 96 -8.38 -20.82 -1.38
N GLU A 97 -8.64 -21.96 -2.01
CA GLU A 97 -9.93 -22.24 -2.63
C GLU A 97 -11.09 -22.20 -1.60
N TYR A 98 -10.78 -22.62 -0.37
CA TYR A 98 -11.75 -22.70 0.73
C TYR A 98 -11.17 -21.99 1.95
N PRO A 99 -11.71 -20.84 2.37
CA PRO A 99 -11.34 -20.20 3.63
C PRO A 99 -11.56 -21.13 4.84
N MET A 100 -10.77 -20.96 5.89
CA MET A 100 -10.96 -21.68 7.15
C MET A 100 -12.27 -21.30 7.84
N ILE A 101 -12.64 -20.01 7.74
CA ILE A 101 -13.89 -19.43 8.27
C ILE A 101 -14.45 -18.49 7.23
N GLY A 102 -15.78 -18.43 7.12
CA GLY A 102 -16.51 -17.48 6.30
C GLY A 102 -16.64 -17.88 4.84
N ASP A 103 -17.14 -16.96 4.05
CA ASP A 103 -17.31 -17.08 2.61
C ASP A 103 -16.66 -15.85 1.93
N LEU A 104 -16.02 -16.05 0.78
CA LEU A 104 -15.32 -14.97 0.08
C LEU A 104 -16.25 -13.80 -0.32
N THR A 105 -17.54 -14.03 -0.42
CA THR A 105 -18.54 -12.98 -0.68
C THR A 105 -18.60 -11.94 0.41
N TYR A 106 -18.20 -12.27 1.66
CA TYR A 106 -18.17 -11.30 2.77
C TYR A 106 -17.23 -10.12 2.49
N VAL A 107 -16.18 -10.33 1.69
CA VAL A 107 -15.19 -9.29 1.39
C VAL A 107 -15.77 -8.09 0.63
N THR A 108 -16.96 -8.23 0.03
CA THR A 108 -17.59 -7.20 -0.81
C THR A 108 -19.10 -7.06 -0.60
N ASP A 109 -19.65 -7.57 0.52
CA ASP A 109 -21.09 -7.57 0.80
C ASP A 109 -21.60 -6.28 1.48
N GLY A 110 -20.65 -5.42 1.91
CA GLY A 110 -20.94 -4.16 2.58
C GLY A 110 -21.06 -4.27 4.09
N ASP A 111 -20.99 -5.48 4.67
CA ASP A 111 -21.02 -5.65 6.12
C ASP A 111 -19.59 -5.51 6.69
N LYS A 112 -19.41 -4.53 7.57
CA LYS A 112 -18.13 -4.22 8.21
C LYS A 112 -18.09 -4.62 9.67
N GLN A 113 -19.06 -5.41 10.14
CA GLN A 113 -19.10 -5.87 11.52
C GLN A 113 -17.95 -6.83 11.80
N ALA A 114 -17.31 -6.64 12.97
CA ALA A 114 -16.14 -7.44 13.35
C ALA A 114 -16.48 -8.52 14.40
N GLY A 115 -17.72 -8.96 14.43
CA GLY A 115 -18.13 -10.07 15.30
C GLY A 115 -17.59 -11.41 14.80
N GLU A 116 -17.58 -12.39 15.69
CA GLU A 116 -17.18 -13.76 15.33
C GLU A 116 -18.11 -14.33 14.24
N GLY A 117 -17.51 -14.85 13.15
CA GLY A 117 -18.25 -15.38 12.00
C GLY A 117 -18.60 -14.37 10.91
N TYR A 118 -18.26 -13.10 11.07
CA TYR A 118 -18.47 -12.04 10.07
C TYR A 118 -17.21 -11.70 9.27
N TYR A 119 -16.26 -12.62 9.14
CA TYR A 119 -15.02 -12.43 8.41
C TYR A 119 -14.62 -13.68 7.63
N VAL A 120 -13.80 -13.47 6.63
CA VAL A 120 -13.06 -14.53 5.95
C VAL A 120 -11.77 -14.76 6.71
N GLU A 121 -11.48 -16.01 7.10
CA GLU A 121 -10.19 -16.40 7.68
C GLU A 121 -9.45 -17.32 6.71
N LEU A 122 -8.22 -16.92 6.35
CA LEU A 122 -7.26 -17.70 5.58
C LEU A 122 -6.15 -18.18 6.51
N SER A 123 -5.50 -19.28 6.15
CA SER A 123 -4.42 -19.88 6.94
C SER A 123 -3.18 -18.98 7.07
N GLY A 124 -2.19 -19.44 7.82
CA GLY A 124 -0.92 -18.74 8.03
C GLY A 124 -0.06 -18.62 6.77
N GLY A 125 0.95 -17.77 6.86
CA GLY A 125 1.80 -17.39 5.74
C GLY A 125 1.22 -16.27 4.89
N THR A 126 1.87 -15.95 3.77
CA THR A 126 1.40 -14.92 2.85
C THR A 126 0.16 -15.41 2.11
N GLN A 127 -0.97 -14.78 2.41
CA GLN A 127 -2.26 -15.07 1.77
C GLN A 127 -2.77 -13.83 1.04
N TRP A 128 -3.75 -14.01 0.14
CA TRP A 128 -4.37 -12.90 -0.56
C TRP A 128 -5.85 -13.14 -0.84
N VAL A 129 -6.59 -12.02 -0.95
CA VAL A 129 -7.91 -11.96 -1.59
C VAL A 129 -7.80 -11.08 -2.82
N GLN A 130 -8.59 -11.38 -3.86
CA GLN A 130 -8.63 -10.64 -5.11
C GLN A 130 -10.06 -10.35 -5.52
N ILE A 131 -10.35 -9.08 -5.76
CA ILE A 131 -11.64 -8.61 -6.25
C ILE A 131 -11.55 -8.43 -7.76
N ASP A 132 -12.51 -8.97 -8.51
CA ASP A 132 -12.70 -8.70 -9.93
C ASP A 132 -13.75 -7.59 -10.11
N LEU A 133 -13.33 -6.39 -10.48
CA LEU A 133 -14.24 -5.28 -10.75
C LEU A 133 -15.05 -5.47 -12.05
N GLU A 134 -14.84 -6.60 -12.78
CA GLU A 134 -15.46 -6.99 -14.05
C GLU A 134 -15.10 -6.10 -15.24
N LYS A 135 -14.63 -4.89 -14.98
CA LYS A 135 -14.16 -3.92 -15.99
C LYS A 135 -12.91 -3.23 -15.47
N SER A 136 -12.05 -2.79 -16.38
CA SER A 136 -10.96 -1.89 -16.03
C SER A 136 -11.54 -0.59 -15.48
N ALA A 137 -10.87 -0.06 -14.45
CA ALA A 137 -11.28 1.14 -13.75
C ALA A 137 -10.06 2.03 -13.43
N GLU A 138 -10.32 3.30 -13.23
CA GLU A 138 -9.39 4.23 -12.58
C GLU A 138 -9.75 4.26 -11.10
N VAL A 139 -8.93 3.57 -10.29
CA VAL A 139 -9.15 3.40 -8.84
C VAL A 139 -8.66 4.65 -8.12
N SER A 140 -9.56 5.32 -7.41
CA SER A 140 -9.26 6.52 -6.62
C SER A 140 -8.83 6.17 -5.21
N ALA A 141 -9.48 5.17 -4.59
CA ALA A 141 -9.19 4.74 -3.23
C ALA A 141 -9.53 3.26 -3.02
N VAL A 142 -8.83 2.63 -2.07
CA VAL A 142 -9.18 1.33 -1.50
C VAL A 142 -9.32 1.51 0.00
N TRP A 143 -10.44 1.03 0.56
CA TRP A 143 -10.70 1.06 1.99
C TRP A 143 -10.91 -0.38 2.46
N VAL A 144 -10.05 -0.84 3.40
CA VAL A 144 -10.05 -2.24 3.84
C VAL A 144 -10.28 -2.34 5.35
N TRP A 145 -11.11 -3.31 5.72
CA TRP A 145 -11.32 -3.73 7.10
C TRP A 145 -10.86 -5.18 7.23
N HIS A 146 -9.79 -5.36 8.01
CA HIS A 146 -9.45 -6.65 8.58
C HIS A 146 -10.19 -6.82 9.91
N PHE A 147 -9.96 -7.95 10.60
CA PHE A 147 -10.62 -8.19 11.88
C PHE A 147 -10.20 -7.15 12.93
N HIS A 148 -11.14 -6.30 13.35
CA HIS A 148 -10.86 -5.10 14.13
C HIS A 148 -11.54 -5.07 15.52
N SER A 149 -12.32 -6.08 15.92
CA SER A 149 -12.89 -6.14 17.27
C SER A 149 -11.83 -6.43 18.34
N GLN A 150 -10.70 -7.00 17.96
CA GLN A 150 -9.55 -7.20 18.83
C GLN A 150 -8.37 -6.42 18.29
N LYS A 151 -7.75 -5.57 19.10
CA LYS A 151 -6.63 -4.74 18.70
C LYS A 151 -5.47 -5.60 18.21
N ARG A 152 -5.11 -5.45 16.94
CA ARG A 152 -4.00 -6.13 16.26
C ARG A 152 -3.47 -5.31 15.11
N ALA A 153 -2.31 -5.67 14.61
CA ALA A 153 -1.77 -5.17 13.37
C ALA A 153 -1.45 -6.37 12.46
N TYR A 154 -1.76 -6.27 11.16
CA TYR A 154 -1.40 -7.29 10.18
C TYR A 154 -0.01 -7.02 9.64
N HIS A 155 0.72 -8.11 9.37
CA HIS A 155 2.05 -8.06 8.78
C HIS A 155 1.93 -8.13 7.26
N ASP A 156 2.86 -7.47 6.59
CA ASP A 156 3.06 -7.49 5.14
C ASP A 156 1.77 -7.24 4.35
N VAL A 157 1.03 -6.21 4.80
CA VAL A 157 -0.14 -5.76 4.05
C VAL A 157 0.35 -5.09 2.76
N ILE A 158 -0.09 -5.65 1.61
CA ILE A 158 0.25 -5.13 0.29
C ILE A 158 -1.02 -5.05 -0.53
N ILE A 159 -1.26 -3.91 -1.18
CA ILE A 159 -2.42 -3.70 -2.04
C ILE A 159 -1.95 -3.38 -3.44
N GLN A 160 -2.42 -4.16 -4.41
CA GLN A 160 -2.03 -4.07 -5.81
C GLN A 160 -3.24 -3.95 -6.72
N VAL A 161 -3.07 -3.24 -7.83
CA VAL A 161 -4.06 -3.06 -8.90
C VAL A 161 -3.45 -3.50 -10.22
N SER A 162 -4.19 -4.26 -11.04
CA SER A 162 -3.75 -4.72 -12.36
C SER A 162 -4.94 -5.02 -13.28
N ASP A 163 -4.74 -4.95 -14.60
CA ASP A 163 -5.63 -5.54 -15.58
C ASP A 163 -5.37 -7.04 -15.82
N ASP A 164 -4.24 -7.55 -15.31
CA ASP A 164 -3.86 -8.96 -15.41
C ASP A 164 -4.31 -9.73 -14.16
N ALA A 165 -5.26 -10.66 -14.32
CA ALA A 165 -5.76 -11.49 -13.23
C ALA A 165 -4.68 -12.30 -12.50
N GLU A 166 -3.56 -12.59 -13.16
CA GLU A 166 -2.44 -13.32 -12.58
C GLU A 166 -1.41 -12.41 -11.89
N PHE A 167 -1.56 -11.08 -12.01
CA PHE A 167 -0.63 -10.09 -11.47
C PHE A 167 0.83 -10.29 -11.91
N LYS A 168 1.05 -10.74 -13.14
CA LYS A 168 2.38 -10.91 -13.75
C LYS A 168 2.85 -9.67 -14.49
N THR A 169 1.91 -8.86 -14.96
CA THR A 169 2.19 -7.67 -15.78
C THR A 169 1.30 -6.50 -15.36
N GLY A 170 1.77 -5.26 -15.60
CA GLY A 170 0.99 -4.05 -15.37
C GLY A 170 0.55 -3.84 -13.92
N VAL A 171 1.32 -4.36 -12.97
CA VAL A 171 0.99 -4.28 -11.54
C VAL A 171 1.38 -2.92 -10.98
N THR A 172 0.43 -2.26 -10.34
CA THR A 172 0.64 -1.03 -9.57
C THR A 172 0.44 -1.34 -8.09
N THR A 173 1.48 -1.25 -7.29
CA THR A 173 1.40 -1.35 -5.83
C THR A 173 1.00 0.01 -5.27
N ILE A 174 -0.11 0.09 -4.53
CA ILE A 174 -0.65 1.33 -3.97
C ILE A 174 -0.43 1.44 -2.46
N TYR A 175 -0.12 0.33 -1.80
CA TYR A 175 0.25 0.24 -0.39
C TYR A 175 1.15 -0.97 -0.17
N ASN A 176 2.20 -0.81 0.64
CA ASN A 176 3.09 -1.92 1.00
C ASN A 176 3.85 -1.59 2.29
N ASN A 177 3.57 -2.34 3.38
CA ASN A 177 4.27 -2.22 4.65
C ASN A 177 5.25 -3.38 4.96
N ASP A 178 5.57 -4.19 3.95
CA ASP A 178 6.59 -5.24 4.04
C ASP A 178 8.01 -4.66 3.92
N TYR A 179 8.64 -4.33 5.04
CA TYR A 179 9.96 -3.70 5.05
C TYR A 179 11.12 -4.63 4.71
N ASP A 180 10.97 -5.93 4.96
CA ASP A 180 12.06 -6.90 4.81
C ASP A 180 11.94 -7.77 3.56
N ASP A 181 10.84 -7.61 2.79
CA ASP A 181 10.52 -8.42 1.62
C ASP A 181 10.28 -9.89 1.98
N SER A 182 9.67 -10.14 3.14
CA SER A 182 9.34 -11.51 3.56
C SER A 182 8.25 -12.13 2.69
N SER A 183 7.33 -11.34 2.17
CA SER A 183 6.31 -11.75 1.20
C SER A 183 6.84 -12.06 -0.21
N LYS A 184 8.07 -11.61 -0.56
CA LYS A 184 8.68 -11.70 -1.92
C LYS A 184 7.95 -10.88 -2.99
N LEU A 185 7.25 -9.83 -2.57
CA LEU A 185 6.52 -8.90 -3.44
C LEU A 185 7.18 -7.52 -3.54
N GLY A 186 8.40 -7.41 -3.03
CA GLY A 186 9.18 -6.18 -2.99
C GLY A 186 9.04 -5.42 -1.67
N LYS A 187 10.11 -4.72 -1.30
CA LYS A 187 10.14 -3.93 -0.06
C LYS A 187 9.18 -2.76 -0.11
N GLY A 188 8.40 -2.61 0.94
CA GLY A 188 7.53 -1.48 1.18
C GLY A 188 8.15 -0.38 2.02
N SER A 189 7.42 0.71 2.13
CA SER A 189 7.78 1.86 2.96
C SER A 189 6.58 2.45 3.72
N ASP A 190 5.39 1.88 3.53
CA ASP A 190 4.19 2.32 4.24
C ASP A 190 4.22 1.81 5.68
N ASN A 191 3.65 2.58 6.60
CA ASN A 191 3.67 2.22 8.01
C ASN A 191 2.64 1.15 8.33
N PRO A 192 2.98 0.11 9.11
CA PRO A 192 2.00 -0.79 9.70
C PRO A 192 1.06 -0.02 10.64
N TYR A 193 -0.13 -0.50 10.82
CA TYR A 193 -1.19 0.19 11.56
C TYR A 193 -1.97 -0.77 12.47
N VAL A 194 -2.50 -0.22 13.55
CA VAL A 194 -3.41 -0.95 14.44
C VAL A 194 -4.81 -0.91 13.84
N GLU A 195 -5.41 -2.08 13.68
CA GLU A 195 -6.77 -2.20 13.18
C GLU A 195 -7.79 -1.51 14.07
N SER A 196 -8.80 -0.92 13.47
CA SER A 196 -9.92 -0.27 14.13
C SER A 196 -11.17 -0.27 13.25
N ARG A 197 -12.31 0.07 13.83
CA ARG A 197 -13.58 0.25 13.10
C ARG A 197 -13.49 1.21 11.91
N PHE A 198 -12.44 2.01 11.82
CA PHE A 198 -12.24 2.97 10.75
C PHE A 198 -11.55 2.37 9.52
N GLY A 199 -10.99 1.14 9.63
CA GLY A 199 -10.25 0.49 8.55
C GLY A 199 -9.00 1.25 8.10
N LEU A 200 -8.36 0.75 7.07
CA LEU A 200 -7.27 1.41 6.36
C LEU A 200 -7.79 2.03 5.06
N LEU A 201 -7.73 3.34 4.94
CA LEU A 201 -8.04 4.07 3.71
C LEU A 201 -6.74 4.39 2.96
N VAL A 202 -6.62 3.90 1.73
CA VAL A 202 -5.46 4.09 0.85
C VAL A 202 -5.85 4.94 -0.35
N ASP A 203 -5.11 6.02 -0.60
CA ASP A 203 -5.19 6.80 -1.84
C ASP A 203 -4.51 6.02 -2.97
N ALA A 204 -5.31 5.54 -3.92
CA ALA A 204 -4.83 4.76 -5.07
C ALA A 204 -4.31 5.65 -6.21
N LYS A 205 -4.44 6.96 -6.11
CA LYS A 205 -3.86 7.97 -7.04
C LYS A 205 -4.23 7.73 -8.51
N GLY A 206 -5.41 7.16 -8.77
CA GLY A 206 -5.88 6.84 -10.12
C GLY A 206 -5.20 5.62 -10.74
N ALA A 207 -4.72 4.67 -9.94
CA ALA A 207 -4.20 3.40 -10.42
C ALA A 207 -5.22 2.70 -11.32
N LYS A 208 -4.77 2.15 -12.46
CA LYS A 208 -5.67 1.55 -13.44
C LYS A 208 -5.59 0.04 -13.42
N GLY A 209 -6.75 -0.61 -13.42
CA GLY A 209 -6.86 -2.05 -13.49
C GLY A 209 -8.28 -2.55 -13.24
N ARG A 210 -8.49 -3.81 -13.61
CA ARG A 210 -9.73 -4.56 -13.38
C ARG A 210 -9.71 -5.29 -12.04
N TYR A 211 -8.51 -5.71 -11.60
CA TYR A 211 -8.34 -6.55 -10.40
C TYR A 211 -7.66 -5.75 -9.30
N VAL A 212 -8.16 -5.93 -8.08
CA VAL A 212 -7.51 -5.42 -6.87
C VAL A 212 -7.17 -6.60 -5.98
N ARG A 213 -5.88 -6.79 -5.67
CA ARG A 213 -5.40 -7.89 -4.83
C ARG A 213 -4.77 -7.34 -3.56
N LEU A 214 -5.19 -7.91 -2.43
CA LEU A 214 -4.71 -7.55 -1.11
C LEU A 214 -4.03 -8.76 -0.49
N PHE A 215 -2.82 -8.56 0.01
CA PHE A 215 -2.03 -9.57 0.71
C PHE A 215 -1.91 -9.23 2.19
N SER A 216 -1.71 -10.26 3.01
CA SER A 216 -1.27 -10.15 4.41
C SER A 216 -0.53 -11.42 4.82
N GLN A 217 0.25 -11.36 5.92
CA GLN A 217 1.07 -12.47 6.40
C GLN A 217 0.91 -12.66 7.91
N GLY A 218 -0.31 -13.03 8.33
CA GLY A 218 -0.64 -13.13 9.75
C GLY A 218 -0.74 -11.77 10.43
N ASN A 219 -0.79 -11.78 11.76
CA ASN A 219 -0.99 -10.59 12.55
C ASN A 219 -0.33 -10.72 13.94
N THR A 220 -0.31 -9.66 14.72
CA THR A 220 0.32 -9.61 16.05
C THR A 220 -0.32 -10.52 17.09
N SER A 221 -1.48 -11.14 16.81
CA SER A 221 -2.19 -12.02 17.74
C SER A 221 -2.09 -13.50 17.35
N ASN A 222 -2.01 -13.81 16.05
CA ASN A 222 -1.90 -15.16 15.50
C ASN A 222 -1.36 -15.15 14.06
N GLU A 223 -1.22 -16.33 13.47
CA GLU A 223 -0.70 -16.48 12.11
C GLU A 223 -1.78 -16.34 11.02
N SER A 224 -3.07 -16.25 11.38
CA SER A 224 -4.17 -16.20 10.42
C SER A 224 -4.32 -14.84 9.77
N ASN A 225 -4.90 -14.86 8.57
CA ASN A 225 -5.22 -13.68 7.77
C ASN A 225 -6.73 -13.51 7.72
N HIS A 226 -7.23 -12.34 8.06
CA HIS A 226 -8.68 -12.09 8.13
C HIS A 226 -9.06 -10.92 7.26
N TYR A 227 -10.17 -11.03 6.54
CA TYR A 227 -10.76 -9.94 5.75
C TYR A 227 -12.25 -9.84 6.10
N ILE A 228 -12.72 -8.64 6.41
CA ILE A 228 -14.13 -8.35 6.66
C ILE A 228 -14.72 -7.71 5.40
N GLU A 229 -14.23 -6.55 4.99
CA GLU A 229 -14.74 -5.82 3.85
C GLU A 229 -13.62 -5.08 3.12
N VAL A 230 -13.75 -5.00 1.80
CA VAL A 230 -12.88 -4.18 0.94
C VAL A 230 -13.74 -3.35 -0.01
N GLU A 231 -13.75 -2.06 0.22
CA GLU A 231 -14.37 -1.08 -0.67
C GLU A 231 -13.35 -0.52 -1.66
N VAL A 232 -13.61 -0.66 -2.94
CA VAL A 232 -12.82 -0.08 -4.02
C VAL A 232 -13.63 1.05 -4.64
N PHE A 233 -13.09 2.25 -4.61
CA PHE A 233 -13.73 3.45 -5.15
C PHE A 233 -13.01 3.94 -6.39
N GLY A 234 -13.77 4.36 -7.40
CA GLY A 234 -13.18 4.84 -8.65
C GLY A 234 -14.22 5.11 -9.73
N LYS A 235 -13.74 5.06 -10.98
CA LYS A 235 -14.55 5.20 -12.18
C LYS A 235 -14.26 4.05 -13.15
N SER A 236 -15.28 3.37 -13.63
CA SER A 236 -15.12 2.41 -14.73
C SER A 236 -14.62 3.13 -15.99
N LEU A 237 -13.73 2.49 -16.73
CA LEU A 237 -13.17 2.95 -18.00
C LEU A 237 -13.97 2.43 -19.20
#